data_6f9300459e8ec80041f7b735e4c3df78
#
_entry.id   6f9300459e8ec80041f7b735e4c3df78
#
_cell.length_a   1.000
_cell.length_b   1.000
_cell.length_c   1.000
_cell.angle_alpha   90.00
_cell.angle_beta   90.00
_cell.angle_gamma   90.00
#
_symmetry.space_group_name_H-M   'P 1'
#
loop_
_entity.id
_entity.type
_entity.pdbx_description
1 polymer ?
#
loop_
_entity_poly.entity_id
_entity_poly.type
_entity_poly.pdbx_seq_one_letter_code
_entity_poly.pdbx_strand_id
1 'polypeptide(L)'
;MLKNDQHQIQRQIEKSKRRVEKAAAKSRKHVPVVDTSEFTAIDCACVIHGTGYDWLYVERLYNMLKRNISLPIRFHVYTEADRPVPEHMIKHVLEDWGVGGPRRAWWHKIQMFNSEHHAGHLLYFDLDTVITSNIDWLWQSDPRFFWTIKDFKRLWQTDFVGINSSIMWWDTRHWSWIWQEFKRQDFVALFKRYHGDQDYLTVMVDQAWLRYYDTTRILSYRWQALDGGFDFVTRRHQTPGTGLKLNPDVSALIFHGNPKPHKADNAVVAHYWR
;
A
#
# COMPACT_ATOMS: atom_id res chain seq x y z
N MET A 1 -18.38 -13.98 32.97
CA MET A 1 -17.03 -13.69 32.51
C MET A 1 -17.01 -13.02 31.13
N LEU A 2 -17.58 -13.61 30.08
CA LEU A 2 -17.48 -13.09 28.69
C LEU A 2 -18.03 -11.67 28.42
N LYS A 3 -19.04 -11.20 29.14
CA LYS A 3 -19.60 -9.83 28.94
C LYS A 3 -18.71 -8.71 29.50
N ASN A 4 -17.96 -8.96 30.58
CA ASN A 4 -17.03 -7.97 31.13
C ASN A 4 -15.81 -7.76 30.23
N ASP A 5 -15.33 -8.81 29.57
CA ASP A 5 -14.19 -8.73 28.65
C ASP A 5 -14.54 -7.94 27.38
N GLN A 6 -15.75 -8.12 26.85
CA GLN A 6 -16.22 -7.34 25.69
C GLN A 6 -16.34 -5.84 26.00
N HIS A 7 -16.80 -5.47 27.20
CA HIS A 7 -16.90 -4.08 27.62
C HIS A 7 -15.53 -3.43 27.84
N GLN A 8 -14.56 -4.17 28.38
CA GLN A 8 -13.18 -3.69 28.52
C GLN A 8 -12.50 -3.49 27.16
N ILE A 9 -12.69 -4.43 26.24
CA ILE A 9 -12.18 -4.34 24.87
C ILE A 9 -12.78 -3.11 24.16
N GLN A 10 -14.08 -2.92 24.26
CA GLN A 10 -14.75 -1.76 23.63
C GLN A 10 -14.25 -0.42 24.20
N ARG A 11 -14.04 -0.32 25.51
CA ARG A 11 -13.46 0.87 26.15
C ARG A 11 -12.02 1.13 25.72
N GLN A 12 -11.23 0.09 25.53
CA GLN A 12 -9.85 0.22 25.02
C GLN A 12 -9.85 0.70 23.56
N ILE A 13 -10.78 0.21 22.74
CA ILE A 13 -10.97 0.66 21.35
C ILE A 13 -11.30 2.15 21.32
N GLU A 14 -12.25 2.57 22.13
CA GLU A 14 -12.70 3.97 22.20
C GLU A 14 -11.57 4.90 22.68
N LYS A 15 -10.80 4.46 23.68
CA LYS A 15 -9.64 5.19 24.19
C LYS A 15 -8.52 5.29 23.15
N SER A 16 -8.28 4.23 22.40
CA SER A 16 -7.32 4.22 21.28
C SER A 16 -7.77 5.16 20.16
N LYS A 17 -9.05 5.14 19.76
CA LYS A 17 -9.61 6.06 18.76
C LYS A 17 -9.42 7.51 19.17
N ARG A 18 -9.83 7.92 20.38
CA ARG A 18 -9.68 9.30 20.89
C ARG A 18 -8.20 9.74 20.95
N ARG A 19 -7.29 8.83 21.23
CA ARG A 19 -5.86 9.11 21.24
C ARG A 19 -5.31 9.32 19.83
N VAL A 20 -5.73 8.50 18.89
CA VAL A 20 -5.43 8.62 17.46
C VAL A 20 -5.97 9.93 16.91
N GLU A 21 -7.22 10.27 17.19
CA GLU A 21 -7.84 11.54 16.81
C GLU A 21 -7.06 12.74 17.38
N LYS A 22 -6.64 12.68 18.65
CA LYS A 22 -5.81 13.72 19.27
C LYS A 22 -4.42 13.84 18.63
N ALA A 23 -3.76 12.71 18.35
CA ALA A 23 -2.45 12.69 17.69
C ALA A 23 -2.55 13.23 16.26
N ALA A 24 -3.53 12.77 15.51
CA ALA A 24 -3.85 13.26 14.19
C ALA A 24 -4.19 14.76 14.20
N ALA A 25 -5.02 15.25 15.12
CA ALA A 25 -5.35 16.66 15.25
C ALA A 25 -4.14 17.54 15.59
N LYS A 26 -3.20 17.03 16.40
CA LYS A 26 -1.96 17.74 16.75
C LYS A 26 -1.01 17.85 15.56
N SER A 27 -0.84 16.80 14.79
CA SER A 27 0.02 16.80 13.59
C SER A 27 -0.52 17.71 12.48
N ARG A 28 -1.84 17.94 12.44
CA ARG A 28 -2.55 18.72 11.40
C ARG A 28 -2.43 20.22 11.51
N LYS A 29 -2.18 20.77 12.71
CA LYS A 29 -2.31 22.21 12.96
C LYS A 29 -1.31 23.09 12.22
N HIS A 30 -0.24 22.54 11.64
CA HIS A 30 0.84 23.29 11.01
C HIS A 30 1.40 22.64 9.74
N VAL A 31 0.55 22.02 8.93
CA VAL A 31 1.00 21.43 7.67
C VAL A 31 0.91 22.44 6.54
N PRO A 32 2.03 22.97 6.03
CA PRO A 32 2.01 23.86 4.90
C PRO A 32 1.44 23.18 3.65
N VAL A 33 0.80 23.95 2.80
CA VAL A 33 0.44 23.48 1.45
C VAL A 33 1.72 23.12 0.72
N VAL A 34 1.75 21.95 0.09
CA VAL A 34 2.89 21.49 -0.69
C VAL A 34 2.59 21.74 -2.17
N ASP A 35 3.42 22.54 -2.80
CA ASP A 35 3.41 22.67 -4.25
C ASP A 35 4.21 21.53 -4.88
N THR A 36 3.51 20.55 -5.41
CA THR A 36 4.15 19.39 -6.04
C THR A 36 4.85 19.73 -7.37
N SER A 37 4.58 20.90 -7.96
CA SER A 37 5.25 21.36 -9.17
C SER A 37 6.75 21.71 -8.93
N GLU A 38 7.14 21.94 -7.67
CA GLU A 38 8.51 22.20 -7.27
C GLU A 38 9.35 20.93 -7.07
N PHE A 39 8.75 19.75 -7.18
CA PHE A 39 9.48 18.50 -6.99
C PHE A 39 10.49 18.30 -8.13
N THR A 40 11.73 18.01 -7.74
CA THR A 40 12.84 17.70 -8.67
C THR A 40 13.11 16.20 -8.75
N ALA A 41 12.60 15.42 -7.83
CA ALA A 41 12.66 13.97 -7.80
C ALA A 41 11.51 13.42 -6.92
N ILE A 42 11.12 12.17 -7.17
CA ILE A 42 10.07 11.48 -6.40
C ILE A 42 10.70 10.35 -5.58
N ASP A 43 10.42 10.34 -4.28
CA ASP A 43 10.78 9.24 -3.40
C ASP A 43 9.74 8.12 -3.53
N CYS A 44 10.16 7.02 -4.19
CA CYS A 44 9.35 5.83 -4.38
C CYS A 44 9.81 4.73 -3.44
N ALA A 45 8.90 3.90 -2.93
CA ALA A 45 9.27 2.86 -1.97
C ALA A 45 8.61 1.52 -2.27
N CYS A 46 9.30 0.45 -1.86
CA CYS A 46 8.73 -0.89 -1.72
C CYS A 46 9.21 -1.54 -0.42
N VAL A 47 8.52 -2.60 -0.03
CA VAL A 47 8.92 -3.48 1.08
C VAL A 47 9.14 -4.88 0.55
N ILE A 48 10.33 -5.45 0.78
CA ILE A 48 10.64 -6.85 0.51
C ILE A 48 11.15 -7.50 1.80
N HIS A 49 10.47 -8.56 2.26
CA HIS A 49 10.83 -9.27 3.47
C HIS A 49 10.56 -10.78 3.30
N GLY A 50 11.47 -11.61 3.84
CA GLY A 50 11.37 -13.05 3.73
C GLY A 50 11.57 -13.57 2.30
N THR A 51 10.95 -14.69 1.99
CA THR A 51 11.15 -15.42 0.72
C THR A 51 9.93 -15.45 -0.20
N GLY A 52 8.89 -14.65 0.12
CA GLY A 52 7.64 -14.63 -0.65
C GLY A 52 7.77 -14.01 -2.04
N TYR A 53 8.73 -13.11 -2.21
CA TYR A 53 9.13 -12.51 -3.47
C TYR A 53 10.64 -12.60 -3.63
N ASP A 54 11.12 -12.84 -4.85
CA ASP A 54 12.52 -12.74 -5.20
C ASP A 54 12.90 -11.29 -5.55
N TRP A 55 14.21 -11.03 -5.69
CA TRP A 55 14.73 -9.69 -5.98
C TRP A 55 14.27 -9.15 -7.34
N LEU A 56 13.95 -10.01 -8.28
CA LEU A 56 13.44 -9.64 -9.61
C LEU A 56 12.19 -8.74 -9.52
N TYR A 57 11.36 -8.91 -8.49
CA TYR A 57 10.19 -8.06 -8.28
C TYR A 57 10.58 -6.60 -7.96
N VAL A 58 11.63 -6.41 -7.18
CA VAL A 58 12.16 -5.08 -6.85
C VAL A 58 12.72 -4.41 -8.11
N GLU A 59 13.51 -5.13 -8.90
CA GLU A 59 14.10 -4.63 -10.13
C GLU A 59 13.05 -4.25 -11.17
N ARG A 60 12.05 -5.09 -11.35
CA ARG A 60 10.95 -4.83 -12.29
C ARG A 60 10.10 -3.65 -11.86
N LEU A 61 9.78 -3.56 -10.56
CA LEU A 61 9.07 -2.39 -10.04
C LEU A 61 9.88 -1.11 -10.27
N TYR A 62 11.16 -1.10 -9.93
CA TYR A 62 12.05 0.03 -10.19
C TYR A 62 12.07 0.43 -11.66
N ASN A 63 12.21 -0.53 -12.57
CA ASN A 63 12.22 -0.27 -14.01
C ASN A 63 10.87 0.27 -14.52
N MET A 64 9.75 -0.23 -14.00
CA MET A 64 8.42 0.29 -14.33
C MET A 64 8.25 1.73 -13.86
N LEU A 65 8.69 2.04 -12.65
CA LEU A 65 8.63 3.41 -12.10
C LEU A 65 9.48 4.37 -12.95
N LYS A 66 10.70 4.00 -13.29
CA LYS A 66 11.57 4.82 -14.18
C LYS A 66 10.96 5.10 -15.55
N ARG A 67 10.19 4.19 -16.10
CA ARG A 67 9.55 4.39 -17.41
C ARG A 67 8.27 5.23 -17.36
N ASN A 68 7.63 5.30 -16.19
CA ASN A 68 6.27 5.83 -16.08
C ASN A 68 6.13 7.03 -15.12
N ILE A 69 7.23 7.50 -14.54
CA ILE A 69 7.32 8.76 -13.80
C ILE A 69 8.24 9.69 -14.59
N SER A 70 7.80 10.92 -14.83
CA SER A 70 8.54 11.91 -15.65
C SER A 70 9.73 12.51 -14.91
N LEU A 71 9.71 12.54 -13.58
CA LEU A 71 10.79 13.05 -12.75
C LEU A 71 11.78 11.93 -12.39
N PRO A 72 13.05 12.29 -12.06
CA PRO A 72 13.98 11.35 -11.44
C PRO A 72 13.37 10.70 -10.20
N ILE A 73 13.64 9.41 -9.97
CA ILE A 73 13.19 8.71 -8.78
C ILE A 73 14.34 8.40 -7.84
N ARG A 74 14.11 8.53 -6.54
CA ARG A 74 14.92 7.94 -5.47
C ARG A 74 14.17 6.73 -4.97
N PHE A 75 14.75 5.55 -5.09
CA PHE A 75 14.03 4.31 -4.80
C PHE A 75 14.45 3.72 -3.47
N HIS A 76 13.53 3.70 -2.52
CA HIS A 76 13.69 3.25 -1.15
C HIS A 76 13.24 1.80 -1.01
N VAL A 77 14.15 0.92 -0.59
CA VAL A 77 13.88 -0.50 -0.38
C VAL A 77 13.95 -0.80 1.12
N TYR A 78 12.81 -1.11 1.70
CA TYR A 78 12.69 -1.53 3.09
C TYR A 78 12.84 -3.05 3.15
N THR A 79 13.88 -3.55 3.84
CA THR A 79 14.24 -4.97 3.82
C THR A 79 15.06 -5.38 5.05
N GLU A 80 15.39 -6.67 5.16
CA GLU A 80 16.24 -7.21 6.21
C GLU A 80 17.67 -6.67 6.14
N ALA A 81 18.36 -6.69 7.27
CA ALA A 81 19.72 -6.15 7.39
C ALA A 81 20.73 -6.87 6.46
N ASP A 82 20.60 -8.16 6.30
CA ASP A 82 21.51 -9.02 5.53
C ASP A 82 21.21 -9.06 4.03
N ARG A 83 20.03 -8.57 3.59
CA ARG A 83 19.69 -8.56 2.16
C ARG A 83 20.52 -7.52 1.40
N PRO A 84 21.25 -7.91 0.36
CA PRO A 84 21.98 -6.97 -0.47
C PRO A 84 21.00 -6.06 -1.24
N VAL A 85 21.33 -4.76 -1.31
CA VAL A 85 20.60 -3.76 -2.09
C VAL A 85 21.61 -3.01 -2.96
N PRO A 86 21.38 -2.88 -4.28
CA PRO A 86 22.28 -2.12 -5.16
C PRO A 86 22.46 -0.67 -4.73
N GLU A 87 23.65 -0.11 -4.96
CA GLU A 87 24.02 1.25 -4.52
C GLU A 87 23.13 2.37 -5.07
N HIS A 88 22.50 2.16 -6.20
CA HIS A 88 21.57 3.14 -6.80
C HIS A 88 20.17 3.13 -6.15
N MET A 89 19.94 2.26 -5.15
CA MET A 89 18.74 2.21 -4.34
C MET A 89 19.06 2.52 -2.88
N ILE A 90 18.12 3.08 -2.16
CA ILE A 90 18.29 3.48 -0.76
C ILE A 90 17.75 2.37 0.14
N LYS A 91 18.64 1.73 0.88
CA LYS A 91 18.25 0.66 1.81
C LYS A 91 17.76 1.22 3.13
N HIS A 92 16.61 0.72 3.59
CA HIS A 92 16.12 0.89 4.95
C HIS A 92 16.02 -0.47 5.62
N VAL A 93 16.70 -0.60 6.77
CA VAL A 93 16.68 -1.87 7.52
C VAL A 93 15.41 -1.94 8.36
N LEU A 94 14.63 -2.99 8.14
CA LEU A 94 13.43 -3.27 8.90
C LEU A 94 13.79 -3.75 10.31
N GLU A 95 13.08 -3.24 11.32
CA GLU A 95 13.14 -3.79 12.67
C GLU A 95 12.50 -5.19 12.66
N ASP A 96 13.16 -6.13 13.35
CA ASP A 96 12.56 -7.45 13.60
C ASP A 96 11.66 -7.36 14.85
N TRP A 97 10.37 -7.64 14.65
CA TRP A 97 9.40 -7.67 15.76
C TRP A 97 8.95 -9.10 16.10
N GLY A 98 9.65 -10.10 15.63
CA GLY A 98 9.20 -11.47 15.71
C GLY A 98 7.94 -11.72 14.86
N VAL A 99 7.69 -10.89 13.86
CA VAL A 99 6.65 -11.07 12.84
C VAL A 99 7.12 -12.15 11.89
N GLY A 100 7.07 -13.39 12.34
CA GLY A 100 7.54 -14.54 11.56
C GLY A 100 6.56 -14.97 10.48
N GLY A 101 7.13 -15.43 9.38
CA GLY A 101 6.44 -16.15 8.32
C GLY A 101 5.82 -15.29 7.20
N PRO A 102 5.61 -15.90 6.01
CA PRO A 102 5.20 -15.18 4.80
C PRO A 102 3.81 -14.54 4.90
N ARG A 103 2.93 -15.05 5.77
CA ARG A 103 1.58 -14.52 5.95
C ARG A 103 1.51 -13.28 6.82
N ARG A 104 2.63 -12.78 7.36
CA ARG A 104 2.66 -11.59 8.22
C ARG A 104 3.63 -10.53 7.71
N ALA A 105 4.38 -10.83 6.65
CA ALA A 105 5.38 -9.93 6.09
C ALA A 105 4.81 -8.56 5.67
N TRP A 106 3.54 -8.48 5.26
CA TRP A 106 2.89 -7.22 4.94
C TRP A 106 2.81 -6.22 6.11
N TRP A 107 2.90 -6.68 7.36
CA TRP A 107 2.94 -5.79 8.52
C TRP A 107 4.19 -4.89 8.55
N HIS A 108 5.27 -5.30 7.90
CA HIS A 108 6.48 -4.48 7.78
C HIS A 108 6.24 -3.16 7.03
N LYS A 109 5.16 -3.04 6.24
CA LYS A 109 4.77 -1.78 5.61
C LYS A 109 4.54 -0.65 6.62
N ILE A 110 4.12 -0.96 7.83
CA ILE A 110 3.88 0.06 8.87
C ILE A 110 5.19 0.78 9.27
N GLN A 111 6.35 0.15 9.07
CA GLN A 111 7.65 0.78 9.34
C GLN A 111 7.97 1.95 8.40
N MET A 112 7.33 2.04 7.24
CA MET A 112 7.49 3.18 6.32
C MET A 112 6.92 4.48 6.88
N PHE A 113 6.08 4.41 7.92
CA PHE A 113 5.60 5.57 8.66
C PHE A 113 6.59 6.07 9.71
N ASN A 114 7.74 5.40 9.89
CA ASN A 114 8.81 5.89 10.74
C ASN A 114 9.58 7.01 10.04
N SER A 115 9.41 8.25 10.51
CA SER A 115 10.10 9.41 9.95
C SER A 115 11.62 9.42 10.18
N GLU A 116 12.14 8.53 11.02
CA GLU A 116 13.59 8.33 11.18
C GLU A 116 14.20 7.59 9.98
N HIS A 117 13.44 6.73 9.32
CA HIS A 117 13.86 6.08 8.07
C HIS A 117 13.84 7.04 6.89
N HIS A 118 12.76 7.80 6.78
CA HIS A 118 12.57 8.78 5.72
C HIS A 118 11.65 9.91 6.21
N ALA A 119 12.10 11.15 6.10
CA ALA A 119 11.35 12.34 6.50
C ALA A 119 10.96 13.15 5.25
N GLY A 120 9.80 12.90 4.69
CA GLY A 120 9.32 13.56 3.47
C GLY A 120 8.16 12.82 2.82
N HIS A 121 7.94 13.14 1.56
CA HIS A 121 6.88 12.53 0.76
C HIS A 121 7.32 11.14 0.29
N LEU A 122 6.43 10.17 0.31
CA LEU A 122 6.75 8.79 -0.07
C LEU A 122 5.63 8.18 -0.90
N LEU A 123 5.96 7.74 -2.11
CA LEU A 123 5.06 7.02 -3.01
C LEU A 123 5.38 5.53 -2.96
N TYR A 124 4.52 4.78 -2.31
CA TYR A 124 4.70 3.34 -2.08
C TYR A 124 3.97 2.50 -3.11
N PHE A 125 4.59 1.38 -3.47
CA PHE A 125 4.00 0.33 -4.30
C PHE A 125 4.24 -1.06 -3.71
N ASP A 126 3.20 -1.91 -3.73
CA ASP A 126 3.39 -3.36 -3.56
C ASP A 126 4.23 -3.90 -4.71
N LEU A 127 5.08 -4.88 -4.41
CA LEU A 127 6.00 -5.50 -5.37
C LEU A 127 5.30 -6.14 -6.56
N ASP A 128 4.07 -6.57 -6.39
CA ASP A 128 3.26 -7.22 -7.42
C ASP A 128 2.31 -6.25 -8.14
N THR A 129 2.58 -4.95 -8.07
CA THR A 129 1.93 -3.95 -8.91
C THR A 129 2.56 -3.94 -10.31
N VAL A 130 1.72 -3.91 -11.35
CA VAL A 130 2.16 -3.75 -12.75
C VAL A 130 1.72 -2.38 -13.26
N ILE A 131 2.68 -1.54 -13.66
CA ILE A 131 2.43 -0.19 -14.15
C ILE A 131 2.38 -0.23 -15.68
N THR A 132 1.29 0.26 -16.26
CA THR A 132 0.98 0.14 -17.69
C THR A 132 1.12 1.45 -18.48
N SER A 133 1.06 2.60 -17.79
CA SER A 133 1.23 3.92 -18.42
C SER A 133 1.73 4.94 -17.39
N ASN A 134 1.85 6.22 -17.79
CA ASN A 134 2.28 7.31 -16.91
C ASN A 134 1.44 7.39 -15.62
N ILE A 135 2.13 7.55 -14.49
CA ILE A 135 1.56 7.63 -13.14
C ILE A 135 1.89 8.93 -12.40
N ASP A 136 2.31 9.98 -13.08
CA ASP A 136 2.64 11.26 -12.44
C ASP A 136 1.48 11.82 -11.61
N TRP A 137 0.26 11.61 -12.06
CA TRP A 137 -0.95 12.03 -11.35
C TRP A 137 -1.07 11.48 -9.92
N LEU A 138 -0.35 10.40 -9.56
CA LEU A 138 -0.33 9.86 -8.20
C LEU A 138 0.39 10.83 -7.25
N TRP A 139 1.60 11.26 -7.60
CA TRP A 139 2.40 12.13 -6.76
C TRP A 139 2.07 13.62 -6.90
N GLN A 140 1.36 14.02 -7.95
CA GLN A 140 0.84 15.39 -8.11
C GLN A 140 -0.31 15.69 -7.14
N SER A 141 -0.81 14.68 -6.44
CA SER A 141 -1.82 14.81 -5.39
C SER A 141 -1.23 15.42 -4.11
N ASP A 142 -2.00 16.24 -3.40
CA ASP A 142 -1.55 16.90 -2.16
C ASP A 142 -1.14 15.90 -1.07
N PRO A 143 0.15 15.77 -0.72
CA PRO A 143 0.67 14.73 0.18
C PRO A 143 0.33 14.97 1.68
N ARG A 144 -0.32 16.09 2.01
CA ARG A 144 -0.87 16.29 3.36
C ARG A 144 -1.98 15.29 3.64
N PHE A 145 -2.72 14.89 2.61
CA PHE A 145 -3.70 13.82 2.68
C PHE A 145 -3.01 12.46 2.54
N PHE A 146 -3.66 11.44 3.07
CA PHE A 146 -3.28 10.07 2.83
C PHE A 146 -4.01 9.55 1.59
N TRP A 147 -3.29 9.39 0.49
CA TRP A 147 -3.84 8.89 -0.77
C TRP A 147 -3.60 7.39 -0.90
N THR A 148 -4.62 6.67 -1.32
CA THR A 148 -4.55 5.23 -1.55
C THR A 148 -5.65 4.76 -2.50
N ILE A 149 -5.79 3.45 -2.65
CA ILE A 149 -6.82 2.83 -3.49
C ILE A 149 -8.01 2.40 -2.61
N LYS A 150 -9.23 2.52 -3.11
CA LYS A 150 -10.39 1.86 -2.50
C LYS A 150 -10.23 0.35 -2.56
N ASP A 151 -10.54 -0.34 -1.48
CA ASP A 151 -10.51 -1.82 -1.47
C ASP A 151 -11.39 -2.39 -2.59
N PHE A 152 -10.88 -3.41 -3.26
CA PHE A 152 -11.58 -4.06 -4.36
C PHE A 152 -12.83 -4.85 -3.92
N LYS A 153 -13.01 -5.13 -2.64
CA LYS A 153 -14.27 -5.70 -2.09
C LYS A 153 -15.48 -4.86 -2.44
N ARG A 154 -15.32 -3.54 -2.64
CA ARG A 154 -16.40 -2.64 -3.11
C ARG A 154 -17.08 -3.10 -4.42
N LEU A 155 -16.42 -3.95 -5.20
CA LEU A 155 -16.97 -4.43 -6.48
C LEU A 155 -18.18 -5.36 -6.30
N TRP A 156 -18.32 -5.96 -5.11
CA TRP A 156 -19.48 -6.81 -4.78
C TRP A 156 -20.12 -6.48 -3.43
N GLN A 157 -19.47 -5.68 -2.62
CA GLN A 157 -19.97 -5.14 -1.35
C GLN A 157 -19.88 -3.62 -1.44
N THR A 158 -20.90 -3.00 -2.03
CA THR A 158 -20.87 -1.58 -2.44
C THR A 158 -20.74 -0.60 -1.27
N ASP A 159 -21.18 -1.02 -0.07
CA ASP A 159 -21.09 -0.28 1.19
C ASP A 159 -19.76 -0.55 1.93
N PHE A 160 -18.89 -1.39 1.38
CA PHE A 160 -17.60 -1.70 2.02
C PHE A 160 -16.69 -0.46 2.03
N VAL A 161 -16.36 -0.03 3.25
CA VAL A 161 -15.42 1.07 3.49
C VAL A 161 -14.08 0.51 3.94
N GLY A 162 -13.12 0.50 3.05
CA GLY A 162 -11.76 0.04 3.32
C GLY A 162 -10.79 0.56 2.28
N ILE A 163 -9.52 0.54 2.65
CA ILE A 163 -8.43 0.89 1.74
C ILE A 163 -7.80 -0.38 1.15
N ASN A 164 -7.18 -0.26 0.00
CA ASN A 164 -6.19 -1.20 -0.48
C ASN A 164 -4.82 -0.53 -0.45
N SER A 165 -3.89 -1.08 0.33
CA SER A 165 -2.58 -0.48 0.62
C SER A 165 -1.52 -0.76 -0.46
N SER A 166 -1.91 -1.19 -1.65
CA SER A 166 -0.93 -1.55 -2.70
C SER A 166 -0.28 -0.35 -3.38
N ILE A 167 -0.95 0.82 -3.36
CA ILE A 167 -0.36 2.11 -3.76
C ILE A 167 -0.79 3.14 -2.72
N MET A 168 0.20 3.84 -2.16
CA MET A 168 -0.02 4.86 -1.14
C MET A 168 0.88 6.07 -1.38
N TRP A 169 0.38 7.28 -1.12
CA TRP A 169 1.12 8.53 -1.17
C TRP A 169 0.81 9.39 0.04
N TRP A 170 1.85 9.80 0.77
CA TRP A 170 1.72 10.59 1.98
C TRP A 170 3.03 11.32 2.32
N ASP A 171 2.96 12.26 3.27
CA ASP A 171 4.14 12.84 3.92
C ASP A 171 4.43 12.13 5.24
N THR A 172 5.56 11.43 5.35
CA THR A 172 5.92 10.65 6.55
C THR A 172 6.03 11.51 7.81
N ARG A 173 6.36 12.80 7.69
CA ARG A 173 6.42 13.74 8.82
C ARG A 173 5.06 13.96 9.47
N HIS A 174 3.99 13.93 8.68
CA HIS A 174 2.62 14.12 9.16
C HIS A 174 1.98 12.84 9.67
N TRP A 175 2.41 11.72 9.12
CA TRP A 175 1.81 10.42 9.39
C TRP A 175 2.66 9.53 10.29
N SER A 176 3.82 10.01 10.80
CA SER A 176 4.73 9.27 11.69
C SER A 176 4.06 8.78 12.99
N TRP A 177 3.00 9.42 13.42
CA TRP A 177 2.23 9.00 14.58
C TRP A 177 1.60 7.60 14.43
N ILE A 178 1.35 7.13 13.18
CA ILE A 178 0.88 5.76 12.91
C ILE A 178 1.92 4.74 13.40
N TRP A 179 3.20 4.97 13.08
CA TRP A 179 4.30 4.16 13.56
C TRP A 179 4.43 4.20 15.08
N GLN A 180 4.40 5.38 15.66
CA GLN A 180 4.51 5.56 17.10
C GLN A 180 3.37 4.87 17.85
N GLU A 181 2.14 4.93 17.34
CA GLU A 181 0.99 4.25 17.94
C GLU A 181 1.09 2.74 17.74
N PHE A 182 1.56 2.26 16.59
CA PHE A 182 1.80 0.85 16.33
C PHE A 182 2.79 0.25 17.35
N LYS A 183 3.91 0.91 17.58
CA LYS A 183 4.97 0.49 18.55
C LYS A 183 4.48 0.40 19.99
N ARG A 184 3.43 1.12 20.35
CA ARG A 184 2.86 1.11 21.71
C ARG A 184 1.88 -0.02 21.97
N GLN A 185 1.50 -0.76 20.93
CA GLN A 185 0.50 -1.82 21.05
C GLN A 185 1.16 -3.17 21.33
N ASP A 186 0.41 -4.06 21.96
CA ASP A 186 0.75 -5.47 22.00
C ASP A 186 0.53 -6.07 20.61
N PHE A 187 1.62 -6.50 19.95
CA PHE A 187 1.58 -7.04 18.61
C PHE A 187 0.76 -8.32 18.50
N VAL A 188 0.75 -9.16 19.56
CA VAL A 188 -0.06 -10.38 19.55
C VAL A 188 -1.55 -10.05 19.53
N ALA A 189 -1.97 -9.08 20.34
CA ALA A 189 -3.36 -8.61 20.35
C ALA A 189 -3.71 -7.89 19.05
N LEU A 190 -2.81 -7.08 18.51
CA LEU A 190 -2.99 -6.37 17.25
C LEU A 190 -3.18 -7.32 16.06
N PHE A 191 -2.33 -8.35 15.94
CA PHE A 191 -2.40 -9.34 14.86
C PHE A 191 -3.59 -10.30 14.97
N LYS A 192 -4.16 -10.45 16.14
CA LYS A 192 -5.45 -11.13 16.32
C LYS A 192 -6.64 -10.27 15.88
N ARG A 193 -6.51 -8.96 16.06
CA ARG A 193 -7.58 -8.00 15.78
C ARG A 193 -7.66 -7.61 14.31
N TYR A 194 -6.54 -7.43 13.64
CA TYR A 194 -6.45 -7.01 12.25
C TYR A 194 -5.82 -8.11 11.40
N HIS A 195 -6.39 -8.37 10.23
CA HIS A 195 -5.83 -9.36 9.32
C HIS A 195 -4.46 -8.92 8.77
N GLY A 196 -4.28 -7.61 8.56
CA GLY A 196 -3.03 -7.06 8.03
C GLY A 196 -2.93 -5.54 8.15
N ASP A 197 -1.88 -4.98 7.54
CA ASP A 197 -1.61 -3.56 7.46
C ASP A 197 -2.78 -2.76 6.90
N GLN A 198 -3.44 -3.27 5.88
CA GLN A 198 -4.58 -2.65 5.21
C GLN A 198 -5.76 -2.42 6.17
N ASP A 199 -6.14 -3.44 6.96
CA ASP A 199 -7.22 -3.32 7.95
C ASP A 199 -6.83 -2.34 9.07
N TYR A 200 -5.56 -2.39 9.50
CA TYR A 200 -5.03 -1.48 10.50
C TYR A 200 -5.06 -0.03 10.00
N LEU A 201 -4.56 0.24 8.82
CA LEU A 201 -4.55 1.58 8.23
C LEU A 201 -5.98 2.10 7.97
N THR A 202 -6.92 1.23 7.57
CA THR A 202 -8.34 1.61 7.41
C THR A 202 -8.92 2.21 8.70
N VAL A 203 -8.49 1.71 9.86
CA VAL A 203 -8.95 2.21 11.17
C VAL A 203 -8.15 3.43 11.65
N MET A 204 -6.83 3.45 11.34
CA MET A 204 -5.95 4.50 11.84
C MET A 204 -6.06 5.80 11.05
N VAL A 205 -6.28 5.72 9.74
CA VAL A 205 -6.41 6.90 8.88
C VAL A 205 -7.81 7.51 9.04
N ASP A 206 -7.86 8.75 9.53
CA ASP A 206 -9.12 9.50 9.66
C ASP A 206 -9.71 9.80 8.27
N GLN A 207 -11.00 9.51 8.09
CA GLN A 207 -11.73 9.72 6.84
C GLN A 207 -11.66 11.16 6.32
N ALA A 208 -11.55 12.15 7.19
CA ALA A 208 -11.39 13.56 6.79
C ALA A 208 -10.08 13.81 6.01
N TRP A 209 -9.06 12.99 6.23
CA TRP A 209 -7.73 13.09 5.62
C TRP A 209 -7.43 11.98 4.62
N LEU A 210 -8.31 10.98 4.50
CA LEU A 210 -8.21 9.92 3.52
C LEU A 210 -8.69 10.42 2.15
N ARG A 211 -7.92 10.11 1.13
CA ARG A 211 -8.28 10.37 -0.27
C ARG A 211 -8.07 9.10 -1.09
N TYR A 212 -8.89 8.95 -2.09
CA TYR A 212 -8.81 7.80 -2.98
C TYR A 212 -8.43 8.22 -4.39
N TYR A 213 -7.53 7.46 -4.97
CA TYR A 213 -7.23 7.56 -6.37
C TYR A 213 -8.40 7.11 -7.24
N ASP A 214 -8.39 7.56 -8.49
CA ASP A 214 -9.40 7.20 -9.48
C ASP A 214 -9.43 5.68 -9.71
N THR A 215 -10.56 5.09 -9.43
CA THR A 215 -10.77 3.64 -9.52
C THR A 215 -10.88 3.12 -10.94
N THR A 216 -10.95 4.00 -11.94
CA THR A 216 -10.96 3.63 -13.37
C THR A 216 -9.55 3.49 -13.93
N ARG A 217 -8.55 4.09 -13.27
CA ARG A 217 -7.15 4.09 -13.70
C ARG A 217 -6.31 3.02 -13.00
N ILE A 218 -6.76 2.50 -11.86
CA ILE A 218 -6.11 1.43 -11.11
C ILE A 218 -7.09 0.26 -10.96
N LEU A 219 -6.80 -0.83 -11.63
CA LEU A 219 -7.68 -2.00 -11.69
C LEU A 219 -7.12 -3.19 -10.92
N SER A 220 -8.01 -4.00 -10.37
CA SER A 220 -7.68 -5.37 -10.00
C SER A 220 -7.40 -6.18 -11.26
N TYR A 221 -6.20 -6.77 -11.37
CA TYR A 221 -5.90 -7.68 -12.48
C TYR A 221 -6.95 -8.77 -12.59
N ARG A 222 -7.18 -9.47 -11.48
CA ARG A 222 -8.03 -10.65 -11.43
C ARG A 222 -9.52 -10.34 -11.62
N TRP A 223 -10.00 -9.22 -11.08
CA TRP A 223 -11.44 -8.98 -10.99
C TRP A 223 -11.98 -7.99 -12.02
N GLN A 224 -11.12 -7.15 -12.58
CA GLN A 224 -11.56 -6.10 -13.50
C GLN A 224 -10.86 -6.16 -14.85
N ALA A 225 -9.55 -6.43 -14.87
CA ALA A 225 -8.78 -6.35 -16.10
C ALA A 225 -8.82 -7.63 -16.94
N LEU A 226 -8.88 -8.82 -16.30
CA LEU A 226 -8.96 -10.10 -17.01
C LEU A 226 -10.27 -10.19 -17.82
N ASP A 227 -10.13 -10.52 -19.09
CA ASP A 227 -11.26 -10.84 -19.95
C ASP A 227 -11.93 -12.16 -19.51
N GLY A 228 -13.24 -12.25 -19.65
CA GLY A 228 -13.97 -13.47 -19.29
C GLY A 228 -14.91 -13.34 -18.11
N GLY A 229 -14.96 -12.16 -17.48
CA GLY A 229 -15.83 -11.90 -16.33
C GLY A 229 -15.44 -12.62 -15.06
N PHE A 230 -15.82 -12.05 -13.95
CA PHE A 230 -15.60 -12.63 -12.62
C PHE A 230 -16.94 -12.71 -11.88
N ASP A 231 -17.32 -13.92 -11.50
CA ASP A 231 -18.50 -14.14 -10.65
C ASP A 231 -18.12 -13.87 -9.20
N PHE A 232 -18.64 -12.80 -8.62
CA PHE A 232 -18.38 -12.39 -7.25
C PHE A 232 -19.06 -13.29 -6.22
N VAL A 233 -20.09 -14.05 -6.59
CA VAL A 233 -20.76 -15.02 -5.69
C VAL A 233 -19.92 -16.26 -5.53
N THR A 234 -19.54 -16.90 -6.65
CA THR A 234 -18.70 -18.11 -6.63
C THR A 234 -17.20 -17.80 -6.49
N ARG A 235 -16.81 -16.53 -6.65
CA ARG A 235 -15.42 -16.05 -6.69
C ARG A 235 -14.57 -16.75 -7.76
N ARG A 236 -15.17 -17.03 -8.91
CA ARG A 236 -14.53 -17.70 -10.05
C ARG A 236 -14.69 -16.89 -11.31
N HIS A 237 -13.74 -17.04 -12.24
CA HIS A 237 -13.96 -16.61 -13.60
C HIS A 237 -15.00 -17.51 -14.25
N GLN A 238 -15.99 -16.91 -14.89
CA GLN A 238 -17.04 -17.66 -15.61
C GLN A 238 -16.50 -18.28 -16.89
N THR A 239 -15.62 -17.57 -17.57
CA THR A 239 -14.87 -18.06 -18.73
C THR A 239 -13.38 -17.85 -18.49
N PRO A 240 -12.51 -18.83 -18.79
CA PRO A 240 -11.07 -18.62 -18.73
C PRO A 240 -10.68 -17.58 -19.79
N GLY A 241 -10.58 -16.33 -19.37
CA GLY A 241 -10.07 -15.27 -20.23
C GLY A 241 -8.55 -15.26 -20.16
N THR A 242 -7.90 -15.19 -21.31
CA THR A 242 -6.46 -14.96 -21.43
C THR A 242 -6.14 -13.53 -21.83
N GLY A 243 -7.16 -12.79 -22.32
CA GLY A 243 -7.06 -11.39 -22.71
C GLY A 243 -7.21 -10.44 -21.54
N LEU A 244 -6.69 -9.22 -21.70
CA LEU A 244 -6.94 -8.10 -20.78
C LEU A 244 -7.85 -7.08 -21.47
N LYS A 245 -8.86 -6.61 -20.74
CA LYS A 245 -9.66 -5.44 -21.10
C LYS A 245 -9.06 -4.22 -20.41
N LEU A 246 -8.16 -3.54 -21.08
CA LEU A 246 -7.58 -2.30 -20.61
C LEU A 246 -8.15 -1.12 -21.38
N ASN A 247 -8.78 -0.21 -20.68
CA ASN A 247 -9.02 1.13 -21.17
C ASN A 247 -7.65 1.86 -21.30
N PRO A 248 -7.43 2.70 -22.31
CA PRO A 248 -6.21 3.52 -22.45
C PRO A 248 -5.82 4.31 -21.20
N ASP A 249 -6.78 4.69 -20.36
CA ASP A 249 -6.56 5.43 -19.12
C ASP A 249 -6.02 4.58 -17.96
N VAL A 250 -6.00 3.24 -18.09
CA VAL A 250 -5.50 2.37 -17.04
C VAL A 250 -4.00 2.53 -16.90
N SER A 251 -3.56 2.88 -15.68
CA SER A 251 -2.16 3.15 -15.37
C SER A 251 -1.51 2.07 -14.51
N ALA A 252 -2.32 1.29 -13.77
CA ALA A 252 -1.78 0.24 -12.92
C ALA A 252 -2.75 -0.94 -12.76
N LEU A 253 -2.16 -2.13 -12.63
CA LEU A 253 -2.85 -3.38 -12.31
C LEU A 253 -2.35 -3.90 -10.97
N ILE A 254 -3.28 -4.19 -10.06
CA ILE A 254 -3.01 -4.72 -8.73
C ILE A 254 -3.24 -6.23 -8.72
N PHE A 255 -2.19 -6.98 -8.39
CA PHE A 255 -2.18 -8.44 -8.35
C PHE A 255 -2.43 -8.97 -6.93
N HIS A 256 -3.62 -8.73 -6.39
CA HIS A 256 -3.98 -9.30 -5.10
C HIS A 256 -4.31 -10.80 -5.22
N GLY A 257 -3.68 -11.63 -4.37
CA GLY A 257 -3.84 -13.09 -4.42
C GLY A 257 -3.05 -13.75 -5.56
N ASN A 258 -3.65 -14.74 -6.21
CA ASN A 258 -3.07 -15.45 -7.36
C ASN A 258 -3.87 -15.17 -8.64
N PRO A 259 -3.24 -15.23 -9.84
CA PRO A 259 -1.80 -15.40 -10.05
C PRO A 259 -1.00 -14.16 -9.64
N LYS A 260 0.32 -14.32 -9.46
CA LYS A 260 1.27 -13.20 -9.37
C LYS A 260 1.75 -12.83 -10.78
N PRO A 261 2.34 -11.63 -11.01
CA PRO A 261 2.76 -11.20 -12.35
C PRO A 261 3.61 -12.22 -13.11
N HIS A 262 4.58 -12.87 -12.45
CA HIS A 262 5.44 -13.89 -13.07
C HIS A 262 4.72 -15.19 -13.48
N LYS A 263 3.50 -15.41 -12.97
CA LYS A 263 2.64 -16.56 -13.30
C LYS A 263 1.43 -16.18 -14.14
N ALA A 264 1.30 -14.91 -14.48
CA ALA A 264 0.26 -14.45 -15.37
C ALA A 264 0.65 -14.83 -16.80
N ASP A 265 -0.02 -15.83 -17.36
CA ASP A 265 0.13 -16.19 -18.79
C ASP A 265 -0.60 -15.15 -19.65
N ASN A 266 0.03 -13.97 -19.76
CA ASN A 266 -0.55 -12.86 -20.48
C ASN A 266 0.53 -11.96 -21.10
N ALA A 267 0.51 -11.82 -22.42
CA ALA A 267 1.49 -11.04 -23.16
C ALA A 267 1.53 -9.55 -22.76
N VAL A 268 0.38 -8.96 -22.38
CA VAL A 268 0.32 -7.56 -21.92
C VAL A 268 1.04 -7.42 -20.58
N VAL A 269 0.80 -8.34 -19.64
CA VAL A 269 1.53 -8.35 -18.35
C VAL A 269 3.02 -8.51 -18.60
N ALA A 270 3.43 -9.47 -19.43
CA ALA A 270 4.83 -9.69 -19.78
C ALA A 270 5.49 -8.46 -20.42
N HIS A 271 4.75 -7.70 -21.24
CA HIS A 271 5.23 -6.47 -21.87
C HIS A 271 5.51 -5.36 -20.86
N TYR A 272 4.64 -5.17 -19.88
CA TYR A 272 4.78 -4.06 -18.92
C TYR A 272 5.64 -4.44 -17.71
N TRP A 273 5.56 -5.67 -17.23
CA TRP A 273 6.25 -6.15 -16.05
C TRP A 273 7.71 -6.55 -16.38
N ARG A 274 8.57 -5.59 -16.67
CA ARG A 274 9.96 -5.76 -17.09
C ARG A 274 10.87 -4.61 -16.64
#